data_5c41a323886f6475181a3275dafbba83
#
_entry.id   5c41a323886f6475181a3275dafbba83
#
_cell.length_a   1.000
_cell.length_b   1.000
_cell.length_c   1.000
_cell.angle_alpha   90.00
_cell.angle_beta   90.00
_cell.angle_gamma   90.00
#
_symmetry.space_group_name_H-M   'P 1'
#
loop_
_entity.id
_entity.type
_entity.pdbx_description
1 polymer ?
#
loop_
_entity_poly.entity_id
_entity_poly.type
_entity_poly.pdbx_seq_one_letter_code
_entity_poly.pdbx_strand_id
1 'polypeptide(L)'
;MVRLESLKKSNQFKKTLKEKKVHTDYFSIFAAKNFFKKKHINNLLISFVMKKKIGNAVKRNKIRRKLKAIVQKLLKKRGAINKDYTYIVFGKSNAYAQKQDVLLPLMEKSFSKLKKWNDKNSDFYN
;
A
#
# COMPACT_ATOMS: atom_id res chain seq x y z
N MET A 1 -7.18 4.36 -16.97
CA MET A 1 -6.52 4.82 -15.75
C MET A 1 -7.01 4.03 -14.55
N VAL A 2 -6.09 3.57 -13.72
CA VAL A 2 -6.45 2.81 -12.51
C VAL A 2 -6.95 3.78 -11.43
N ARG A 3 -8.10 3.47 -10.85
CA ARG A 3 -8.66 4.27 -9.76
C ARG A 3 -8.29 3.64 -8.42
N LEU A 4 -7.98 4.49 -7.45
CA LEU A 4 -7.75 4.05 -6.08
C LEU A 4 -9.09 3.97 -5.35
N GLU A 5 -9.34 2.85 -4.71
CA GLU A 5 -10.57 2.62 -3.96
C GLU A 5 -10.24 2.15 -2.56
N SER A 6 -10.84 2.78 -1.55
CA SER A 6 -10.61 2.43 -0.16
C SER A 6 -11.34 1.15 0.24
N LEU A 7 -10.74 0.42 1.17
CA LEU A 7 -11.41 -0.72 1.77
C LEU A 7 -12.58 -0.22 2.62
N LYS A 8 -13.75 -0.85 2.48
CA LYS A 8 -14.96 -0.40 3.16
C LYS A 8 -15.42 -1.34 4.28
N LYS A 9 -15.03 -2.61 4.23
CA LYS A 9 -15.50 -3.60 5.19
C LYS A 9 -14.40 -3.99 6.17
N SER A 10 -14.76 -4.16 7.44
CA SER A 10 -13.78 -4.53 8.47
C SER A 10 -13.13 -5.89 8.22
N ASN A 11 -13.86 -6.84 7.62
CA ASN A 11 -13.26 -8.14 7.29
C ASN A 11 -12.16 -8.01 6.22
N GLN A 12 -12.29 -7.06 5.29
CA GLN A 12 -11.24 -6.79 4.29
C GLN A 12 -9.97 -6.28 4.99
N PHE A 13 -10.11 -5.37 5.95
CA PHE A 13 -8.99 -4.87 6.74
C PHE A 13 -8.31 -6.00 7.50
N LYS A 14 -9.08 -6.76 8.25
CA LYS A 14 -8.53 -7.84 9.08
C LYS A 14 -7.76 -8.85 8.26
N LYS A 15 -8.30 -9.24 7.12
CA LYS A 15 -7.65 -10.21 6.24
C LYS A 15 -6.35 -9.66 5.66
N THR A 16 -6.37 -8.40 5.21
CA THR A 16 -5.19 -7.77 4.63
C THR A 16 -4.06 -7.65 5.64
N LEU A 17 -4.38 -7.35 6.90
CA LEU A 17 -3.37 -7.21 7.94
C LEU A 17 -2.69 -8.52 8.32
N LYS A 18 -3.25 -9.67 7.94
CA LYS A 18 -2.73 -10.98 8.36
C LYS A 18 -1.80 -11.65 7.38
N GLU A 19 -1.79 -11.25 6.10
CA GLU A 19 -1.06 -12.03 5.11
C GLU A 19 0.38 -11.57 4.91
N LYS A 20 0.62 -10.47 4.23
CA LYS A 20 1.97 -10.03 3.90
C LYS A 20 2.20 -8.61 4.37
N LYS A 21 3.44 -8.31 4.74
CA LYS A 21 3.78 -6.97 5.21
C LYS A 21 5.22 -6.61 4.90
N VAL A 22 5.44 -5.31 4.65
CA VAL A 22 6.77 -4.71 4.52
C VAL A 22 6.79 -3.46 5.37
N HIS A 23 7.82 -3.30 6.19
CA HIS A 23 7.99 -2.14 7.06
C HIS A 23 9.20 -1.32 6.62
N THR A 24 9.05 -0.01 6.63
CA THR A 24 10.15 0.94 6.46
C THR A 24 10.08 1.98 7.57
N ASP A 25 11.06 2.87 7.62
CA ASP A 25 11.05 3.95 8.63
C ASP A 25 9.94 4.97 8.39
N TYR A 26 9.35 4.99 7.21
CA TYR A 26 8.39 6.01 6.79
C TYR A 26 6.98 5.50 6.61
N PHE A 27 6.82 4.21 6.39
CA PHE A 27 5.51 3.59 6.19
C PHE A 27 5.60 2.09 6.32
N SER A 28 4.43 1.48 6.49
CA SER A 28 4.29 0.01 6.42
C SER A 28 3.23 -0.31 5.39
N ILE A 29 3.44 -1.35 4.60
CA ILE A 29 2.47 -1.80 3.61
C ILE A 29 2.05 -3.22 3.93
N PHE A 30 0.74 -3.43 4.03
CA PHE A 30 0.16 -4.75 4.20
C PHE A 30 -0.55 -5.12 2.92
N ALA A 31 -0.46 -6.38 2.53
CA ALA A 31 -1.05 -6.87 1.28
C ALA A 31 -1.70 -8.22 1.47
N ALA A 32 -2.80 -8.43 0.79
CA ALA A 32 -3.49 -9.72 0.77
C ALA A 32 -4.04 -9.96 -0.62
N LYS A 33 -4.17 -11.24 -0.98
CA LYS A 33 -4.79 -11.62 -2.23
C LYS A 33 -6.23 -11.09 -2.27
N ASN A 34 -6.62 -10.53 -3.41
CA ASN A 34 -7.88 -9.81 -3.52
C ASN A 34 -9.04 -10.74 -3.83
N PHE A 35 -9.75 -11.18 -2.79
CA PHE A 35 -10.93 -12.04 -2.92
C PHE A 35 -12.23 -11.28 -3.14
N PHE A 36 -12.19 -9.96 -2.97
CA PHE A 36 -13.40 -9.13 -2.96
C PHE A 36 -13.58 -8.31 -4.23
N LYS A 37 -12.56 -8.27 -5.08
CA LYS A 37 -12.57 -7.46 -6.28
C LYS A 37 -13.23 -8.22 -7.43
N LYS A 38 -14.11 -7.53 -8.16
CA LYS A 38 -14.69 -8.08 -9.38
C LYS A 38 -13.63 -8.07 -10.48
N LYS A 39 -13.56 -9.15 -11.26
CA LYS A 39 -12.47 -9.37 -12.24
C LYS A 39 -12.27 -8.25 -13.26
N HIS A 40 -13.34 -7.60 -13.69
CA HIS A 40 -13.26 -6.62 -14.78
C HIS A 40 -13.21 -5.17 -14.29
N ILE A 41 -13.04 -4.95 -12.99
CA ILE A 41 -12.93 -3.59 -12.44
C ILE A 41 -11.46 -3.18 -12.42
N ASN A 42 -11.15 -2.07 -13.10
CA ASN A 42 -9.79 -1.56 -13.14
C ASN A 42 -9.51 -0.63 -11.97
N ASN A 43 -9.66 -1.15 -10.77
CA ASN A 43 -9.41 -0.44 -9.52
C ASN A 43 -8.32 -1.11 -8.72
N LEU A 44 -7.59 -0.30 -7.95
CA LEU A 44 -6.68 -0.79 -6.94
C LEU A 44 -7.33 -0.58 -5.57
N LEU A 45 -7.58 -1.67 -4.85
CA LEU A 45 -8.09 -1.57 -3.49
C LEU A 45 -6.93 -1.27 -2.55
N ILE A 46 -6.91 -0.06 -2.01
CA ILE A 46 -5.84 0.41 -1.16
C ILE A 46 -6.38 1.45 -0.18
N SER A 47 -6.02 1.32 1.08
CA SER A 47 -6.38 2.29 2.10
C SER A 47 -5.12 2.88 2.72
N PHE A 48 -5.18 4.17 3.03
CA PHE A 48 -4.08 4.90 3.67
C PHE A 48 -4.52 5.25 5.08
N VAL A 49 -3.83 4.70 6.07
CA VAL A 49 -4.17 4.87 7.48
C VAL A 49 -3.10 5.67 8.19
N MET A 50 -3.53 6.76 8.83
CA MET A 50 -2.64 7.62 9.62
C MET A 50 -3.17 7.61 11.05
N LYS A 51 -2.44 6.96 11.96
CA LYS A 51 -2.85 6.85 13.35
C LYS A 51 -2.85 8.22 14.03
N LYS A 52 -3.76 8.42 14.96
CA LYS A 52 -3.91 9.70 15.65
C LYS A 52 -2.63 10.15 16.40
N LYS A 53 -1.85 9.22 16.88
CA LYS A 53 -0.59 9.51 17.57
C LYS A 53 0.45 10.22 16.71
N ILE A 54 0.29 10.18 15.38
CA ILE A 54 1.21 10.86 14.47
C ILE A 54 1.16 12.37 14.64
N GLY A 55 -0.03 12.91 14.90
CA GLY A 55 -0.23 14.33 15.06
C GLY A 55 -1.64 14.76 14.72
N ASN A 56 -1.83 16.06 14.49
CA ASN A 56 -3.13 16.62 14.16
C ASN A 56 -3.56 16.25 12.75
N ALA A 57 -4.80 16.64 12.40
CA ALA A 57 -5.38 16.30 11.09
C ALA A 57 -4.58 16.87 9.92
N VAL A 58 -4.01 18.06 10.08
CA VAL A 58 -3.23 18.71 9.02
C VAL A 58 -1.99 17.86 8.70
N LYS A 59 -1.26 17.45 9.73
CA LYS A 59 -0.07 16.61 9.55
C LYS A 59 -0.43 15.27 8.93
N ARG A 60 -1.47 14.61 9.45
CA ARG A 60 -1.90 13.30 8.94
C ARG A 60 -2.34 13.40 7.47
N ASN A 61 -3.08 14.44 7.12
CA ASN A 61 -3.51 14.62 5.72
C ASN A 61 -2.34 14.87 4.78
N LYS A 62 -1.34 15.62 5.23
CA LYS A 62 -0.16 15.88 4.41
C LYS A 62 0.59 14.58 4.10
N ILE A 63 0.77 13.72 5.11
CA ILE A 63 1.40 12.41 4.91
C ILE A 63 0.56 11.55 3.96
N ARG A 64 -0.75 11.51 4.17
CA ARG A 64 -1.66 10.73 3.32
C ARG A 64 -1.57 11.14 1.86
N ARG A 65 -1.63 12.45 1.59
CA ARG A 65 -1.54 12.98 0.23
C ARG A 65 -0.21 12.61 -0.42
N LYS A 66 0.87 12.70 0.34
CA LYS A 66 2.21 12.40 -0.14
C LYS A 66 2.32 10.93 -0.56
N LEU A 67 1.89 10.02 0.31
CA LEU A 67 1.95 8.58 0.03
C LEU A 67 1.01 8.20 -1.11
N LYS A 68 -0.17 8.79 -1.14
CA LYS A 68 -1.13 8.55 -2.22
C LYS A 68 -0.58 9.01 -3.57
N ALA A 69 0.05 10.17 -3.61
CA ALA A 69 0.66 10.68 -4.84
C ALA A 69 1.75 9.75 -5.36
N ILE A 70 2.55 9.18 -4.46
CA ILE A 70 3.59 8.23 -4.84
C ILE A 70 2.98 6.97 -5.44
N VAL A 71 1.94 6.43 -4.83
CA VAL A 71 1.23 5.26 -5.36
C VAL A 71 0.69 5.56 -6.76
N GLN A 72 0.10 6.74 -6.95
CA GLN A 72 -0.42 7.12 -8.26
C GLN A 72 0.69 7.20 -9.32
N LYS A 73 1.86 7.70 -8.95
CA LYS A 73 3.01 7.72 -9.86
C LYS A 73 3.48 6.31 -10.20
N LEU A 74 3.52 5.42 -9.21
CA LEU A 74 3.95 4.04 -9.44
C LEU A 74 2.97 3.27 -10.32
N LEU A 75 1.68 3.60 -10.25
CA LEU A 75 0.67 2.95 -11.09
C LEU A 75 0.87 3.25 -12.58
N LYS A 76 1.59 4.31 -12.90
CA LYS A 76 1.94 4.62 -14.29
C LYS A 76 3.04 3.72 -14.83
N LYS A 77 3.79 3.07 -13.95
CA LYS A 77 4.81 2.09 -14.34
C LYS A 77 4.18 0.73 -14.43
N ARG A 78 4.34 0.07 -15.58
CA ARG A 78 3.76 -1.23 -15.82
C ARG A 78 4.33 -2.28 -14.85
N GLY A 79 3.45 -2.94 -14.13
CA GLY A 79 3.86 -4.02 -13.24
C GLY A 79 4.49 -3.61 -11.92
N ALA A 80 4.57 -2.31 -11.61
CA ALA A 80 5.15 -1.86 -10.36
C ALA A 80 4.30 -2.27 -9.15
N ILE A 81 2.98 -2.27 -9.32
CA ILE A 81 2.03 -2.66 -8.27
C ILE A 81 1.13 -3.75 -8.81
N ASN A 82 0.99 -4.83 -8.04
CA ASN A 82 0.11 -5.93 -8.43
C ASN A 82 -1.34 -5.58 -8.07
N LYS A 83 -2.16 -5.33 -9.08
CA LYS A 83 -3.56 -4.92 -8.89
C LYS A 83 -4.47 -6.05 -8.43
N ASP A 84 -3.99 -7.27 -8.43
CA ASP A 84 -4.75 -8.42 -7.93
C ASP A 84 -4.70 -8.53 -6.41
N TYR A 85 -4.01 -7.62 -5.76
CA TYR A 85 -3.87 -7.58 -4.31
C TYR A 85 -4.59 -6.37 -3.74
N THR A 86 -5.00 -6.51 -2.47
CA THR A 86 -5.55 -5.42 -1.67
C THR A 86 -4.46 -4.96 -0.71
N TYR A 87 -4.32 -3.64 -0.56
CA TYR A 87 -3.23 -3.08 0.23
C TYR A 87 -3.75 -2.15 1.32
N ILE A 88 -3.02 -2.11 2.43
CA ILE A 88 -3.20 -1.08 3.47
C ILE A 88 -1.84 -0.45 3.70
N VAL A 89 -1.76 0.88 3.56
CA VAL A 89 -0.54 1.64 3.79
C VAL A 89 -0.71 2.45 5.07
N PHE A 90 0.14 2.15 6.06
CA PHE A 90 0.21 2.94 7.29
C PHE A 90 1.34 3.95 7.15
N GLY A 91 1.01 5.23 7.23
CA GLY A 91 2.02 6.27 7.26
C GLY A 91 2.64 6.39 8.65
N LYS A 92 3.91 6.77 8.68
CA LYS A 92 4.62 7.02 9.93
C LYS A 92 5.00 8.49 10.03
N SER A 93 5.22 8.96 11.25
CA SER A 93 5.53 10.37 11.50
C SER A 93 6.73 10.86 10.68
N ASN A 94 7.74 10.01 10.49
CA ASN A 94 8.95 10.36 9.74
C ASN A 94 8.68 10.76 8.29
N ALA A 95 7.56 10.32 7.72
CA ALA A 95 7.22 10.66 6.35
C ALA A 95 6.82 12.12 6.18
N TYR A 96 6.47 12.79 7.27
CA TYR A 96 6.00 14.17 7.20
C TYR A 96 7.03 15.12 6.58
N ALA A 97 8.27 15.06 7.04
CA ALA A 97 9.33 15.95 6.60
C ALA A 97 10.09 15.42 5.37
N GLN A 98 9.86 14.18 4.98
CA GLN A 98 10.63 13.55 3.93
C GLN A 98 10.07 13.90 2.55
N LYS A 99 10.97 14.09 1.58
CA LYS A 99 10.59 14.43 0.21
C LYS A 99 10.08 13.20 -0.54
N GLN A 100 9.18 13.43 -1.49
CA GLN A 100 8.68 12.34 -2.34
C GLN A 100 9.80 11.61 -3.08
N ASP A 101 10.84 12.35 -3.48
CA ASP A 101 11.98 11.77 -4.20
C ASP A 101 12.69 10.68 -3.39
N VAL A 102 12.68 10.79 -2.07
CA VAL A 102 13.26 9.78 -1.18
C VAL A 102 12.28 8.62 -0.97
N LEU A 103 11.00 8.95 -0.79
CA LEU A 103 9.98 7.95 -0.48
C LEU A 103 9.59 7.08 -1.67
N LEU A 104 9.62 7.64 -2.87
CA LEU A 104 9.15 6.93 -4.07
C LEU A 104 9.94 5.65 -4.35
N PRO A 105 11.29 5.68 -4.41
CA PRO A 105 12.04 4.44 -4.64
C PRO A 105 11.87 3.43 -3.51
N LEU A 106 11.70 3.88 -2.26
CA LEU A 106 11.44 2.98 -1.15
C LEU A 106 10.09 2.28 -1.30
N MET A 107 9.08 3.01 -1.73
CA MET A 107 7.75 2.42 -1.93
C MET A 107 7.75 1.46 -3.11
N GLU A 108 8.42 1.81 -4.20
CA GLU A 108 8.56 0.92 -5.34
C GLU A 108 9.25 -0.39 -4.94
N LYS A 109 10.32 -0.29 -4.16
CA LYS A 109 11.02 -1.46 -3.66
C LYS A 109 10.14 -2.29 -2.74
N SER A 110 9.32 -1.65 -1.92
CA SER A 110 8.41 -2.35 -1.01
C SER A 110 7.36 -3.15 -1.76
N PHE A 111 6.75 -2.57 -2.80
CA PHE A 111 5.81 -3.30 -3.62
C PHE A 111 6.47 -4.45 -4.36
N SER A 112 7.70 -4.27 -4.80
CA SER A 112 8.48 -5.33 -5.44
C SER A 112 8.76 -6.47 -4.46
N LYS A 113 9.10 -6.16 -3.22
CA LYS A 113 9.30 -7.19 -2.18
C LYS A 113 8.03 -7.99 -1.91
N LEU A 114 6.89 -7.34 -1.90
CA LEU A 114 5.62 -8.02 -1.69
C LEU A 114 5.34 -9.03 -2.80
N LYS A 115 5.66 -8.69 -4.04
CA LYS A 115 5.56 -9.63 -5.16
C LYS A 115 6.49 -10.83 -5.00
N LYS A 116 7.75 -10.57 -4.70
CA LYS A 116 8.76 -11.62 -4.53
C LYS A 116 8.41 -12.54 -3.37
N TRP A 117 7.91 -11.95 -2.29
CA TRP A 117 7.47 -12.72 -1.14
C TRP A 117 6.37 -13.71 -1.53
N ASN A 118 5.42 -13.27 -2.35
CA ASN A 118 4.34 -14.12 -2.81
C ASN A 118 4.88 -15.28 -3.65
N ASP A 119 5.73 -14.99 -4.63
CA ASP A 119 6.35 -16.00 -5.48
C ASP A 119 7.16 -16.99 -4.66
N LYS A 120 7.94 -16.47 -3.72
CA LYS A 120 8.78 -17.28 -2.84
C LYS A 120 7.95 -18.20 -1.97
N ASN A 121 6.83 -17.72 -1.44
CA ASN A 121 5.94 -18.53 -0.63
C ASN A 121 5.26 -19.60 -1.46
N SER A 122 4.86 -19.28 -2.68
CA SER A 122 4.31 -20.26 -3.61
C SER A 122 5.29 -21.40 -3.86
N ASP A 123 6.53 -21.05 -4.16
CA ASP A 123 7.58 -22.04 -4.41
C ASP A 123 7.84 -22.89 -3.17
N PHE A 124 7.79 -22.28 -2.01
CA PHE A 124 8.07 -22.96 -0.75
C PHE A 124 7.02 -24.01 -0.40
N TYR A 125 5.77 -23.73 -0.71
CA TYR A 125 4.66 -24.63 -0.36
C TYR A 125 4.31 -25.61 -1.47
N ASN A 126 4.89 -25.45 -2.61
CA ASN A 126 4.74 -26.38 -3.70
C ASN A 126 5.82 -27.45 -3.65
#